data_24b730b22c850a0bd4415ef7bd89febd
#
_entry.id   24b730b22c850a0bd4415ef7bd89febd
#
_cell.length_a   1.000
_cell.length_b   1.000
_cell.length_c   1.000
_cell.angle_alpha   90.00
_cell.angle_beta   90.00
_cell.angle_gamma   90.00
#
_symmetry.space_group_name_H-M   'P 1'
#
loop_
_entity.id
_entity.type
_entity.pdbx_description
1 polymer ?
#
loop_
_entity_poly.entity_id
_entity_poly.type
_entity_poly.pdbx_seq_one_letter_code
_entity_poly.pdbx_strand_id
1 'polypeptide(L)'
;MPLPSPTVVLLVGPSGSGKTTVGRALAARLGWDFQDADAFHSPEAVRRMARGRALRDADRAPWLARLAALVGDRLAARRPTVLACSALRAAYRRRLVRPGVAVVWLDVPAAVLAARLAARGGHFAGPDLLPSQLATFEPPRDALRVAATRPVAEVVETITRALGG
;
A
#
# COMPACT_ATOMS: atom_id res chain seq x y z
N MET A 1 -12.90 19.37 2.66
CA MET A 1 -12.13 19.65 3.86
C MET A 1 -10.74 19.04 3.69
N PRO A 2 -9.66 19.80 3.74
CA PRO A 2 -8.35 19.20 3.64
C PRO A 2 -8.13 18.28 4.84
N LEU A 3 -7.54 17.11 4.58
CA LEU A 3 -7.11 16.22 5.64
C LEU A 3 -6.08 16.96 6.52
N PRO A 4 -6.11 16.80 7.85
CA PRO A 4 -5.03 17.33 8.67
C PRO A 4 -3.71 16.78 8.11
N SER A 5 -2.67 17.61 8.06
CA SER A 5 -1.38 17.20 7.48
C SER A 5 -0.90 15.90 8.13
N PRO A 6 -0.94 14.77 7.43
CA PRO A 6 -0.53 13.49 8.02
C PRO A 6 1.00 13.42 8.11
N THR A 7 1.48 12.61 9.04
CA THR A 7 2.90 12.24 9.09
C THR A 7 3.15 10.98 8.26
N VAL A 8 2.16 10.08 8.17
CA VAL A 8 2.26 8.86 7.37
C VAL A 8 1.12 8.82 6.37
N VAL A 9 1.46 8.57 5.11
CA VAL A 9 0.49 8.25 4.06
C VAL A 9 0.59 6.76 3.78
N LEU A 10 -0.50 6.04 4.01
CA LEU A 10 -0.61 4.60 3.75
C LEU A 10 -1.27 4.41 2.38
N LEU A 11 -0.51 3.96 1.38
CA LEU A 11 -1.03 3.61 0.06
C LEU A 11 -1.48 2.17 0.06
N VAL A 12 -2.76 1.94 -0.20
CA VAL A 12 -3.35 0.59 -0.18
C VAL A 12 -3.90 0.19 -1.54
N GLY A 13 -3.96 -1.10 -1.77
CA GLY A 13 -4.52 -1.71 -2.97
C GLY A 13 -3.88 -3.07 -3.25
N PRO A 14 -4.51 -3.90 -4.10
CA PRO A 14 -3.94 -5.18 -4.51
C PRO A 14 -2.63 -5.01 -5.28
N SER A 15 -1.91 -6.12 -5.50
CA SER A 15 -0.73 -6.15 -6.37
C SER A 15 -1.07 -5.64 -7.77
N GLY A 16 -0.19 -4.85 -8.35
CA GLY A 16 -0.40 -4.24 -9.67
C GLY A 16 -1.10 -2.89 -9.64
N SER A 17 -1.56 -2.42 -8.47
CA SER A 17 -2.23 -1.11 -8.36
C SER A 17 -1.30 0.10 -8.49
N GLY A 18 0.02 -0.12 -8.45
CA GLY A 18 1.01 0.95 -8.62
C GLY A 18 1.52 1.54 -7.31
N LYS A 19 1.29 0.90 -6.18
CA LYS A 19 1.69 1.40 -4.86
C LYS A 19 3.16 1.79 -4.77
N THR A 20 4.05 0.94 -5.24
CA THR A 20 5.49 1.21 -5.18
C THR A 20 5.87 2.37 -6.09
N THR A 21 5.43 2.36 -7.33
CA THR A 21 5.73 3.40 -8.32
C THR A 21 5.15 4.76 -7.89
N VAL A 22 3.87 4.78 -7.54
CA VAL A 22 3.20 5.99 -7.07
C VAL A 22 3.79 6.44 -5.73
N GLY A 23 4.04 5.51 -4.83
CA GLY A 23 4.60 5.80 -3.51
C GLY A 23 5.97 6.46 -3.58
N ARG A 24 6.87 5.95 -4.40
CA ARG A 24 8.19 6.56 -4.61
C ARG A 24 8.09 7.94 -5.23
N ALA A 25 7.25 8.10 -6.24
CA ALA A 25 7.05 9.39 -6.91
C ALA A 25 6.42 10.42 -5.96
N LEU A 26 5.44 10.01 -5.16
CA LEU A 26 4.81 10.86 -4.16
C LEU A 26 5.81 11.30 -3.08
N ALA A 27 6.58 10.36 -2.55
CA ALA A 27 7.60 10.65 -1.54
C ALA A 27 8.65 11.64 -2.08
N ALA A 28 9.12 11.44 -3.31
CA ALA A 28 10.06 12.36 -3.96
C ALA A 28 9.45 13.77 -4.12
N ARG A 29 8.19 13.85 -4.54
CA ARG A 29 7.47 15.12 -4.71
C ARG A 29 7.33 15.88 -3.39
N LEU A 30 7.07 15.16 -2.29
CA LEU A 30 6.86 15.76 -0.97
C LEU A 30 8.14 15.95 -0.17
N GLY A 31 9.26 15.36 -0.59
CA GLY A 31 10.49 15.33 0.20
C GLY A 31 10.38 14.41 1.42
N TRP A 32 9.58 13.36 1.32
CA TRP A 32 9.30 12.38 2.38
C TRP A 32 10.07 11.09 2.18
N ASP A 33 10.22 10.30 3.23
CA ASP A 33 10.74 8.94 3.11
C ASP A 33 9.73 8.02 2.45
N PHE A 34 10.23 7.00 1.75
CA PHE A 34 9.41 5.92 1.20
C PHE A 34 9.76 4.60 1.86
N GLN A 35 8.74 3.83 2.21
CA GLN A 35 8.88 2.46 2.71
C GLN A 35 7.91 1.54 1.97
N ASP A 36 8.40 0.36 1.58
CA ASP A 36 7.57 -0.67 0.97
C ASP A 36 7.34 -1.77 2.00
N ALA A 37 6.07 -2.01 2.33
CA ALA A 37 5.70 -3.02 3.32
C ALA A 37 6.14 -4.43 2.93
N ASP A 38 6.27 -4.71 1.64
CA ASP A 38 6.73 -6.02 1.15
C ASP A 38 8.14 -6.36 1.64
N ALA A 39 8.98 -5.35 1.89
CA ALA A 39 10.33 -5.55 2.42
C ALA A 39 10.35 -6.07 3.87
N PHE A 40 9.21 -6.04 4.55
CA PHE A 40 9.07 -6.47 5.95
C PHE A 40 8.56 -7.90 6.09
N HIS A 41 8.26 -8.60 5.00
CA HIS A 41 7.92 -10.01 5.02
C HIS A 41 9.15 -10.87 5.35
N SER A 42 8.92 -11.98 6.05
CA SER A 42 9.96 -12.98 6.30
C SER A 42 10.40 -13.64 4.98
N PRO A 43 11.64 -14.17 4.91
CA PRO A 43 12.07 -14.93 3.72
C PRO A 43 11.13 -16.10 3.40
N GLU A 44 10.58 -16.75 4.41
CA GLU A 44 9.61 -17.84 4.23
C GLU A 44 8.32 -17.36 3.60
N ALA A 45 7.78 -16.22 4.05
CA ALA A 45 6.58 -15.62 3.47
C ALA A 45 6.82 -15.23 2.01
N VAL A 46 7.97 -14.65 1.69
CA VAL A 46 8.35 -14.31 0.32
C VAL A 46 8.39 -15.56 -0.57
N ARG A 47 9.02 -16.64 -0.09
CA ARG A 47 9.07 -17.91 -0.84
C ARG A 47 7.68 -18.50 -1.06
N ARG A 48 6.81 -18.43 -0.07
CA ARG A 48 5.42 -18.91 -0.17
C ARG A 48 4.64 -18.16 -1.25
N MET A 49 4.73 -16.83 -1.25
CA MET A 49 4.07 -15.99 -2.26
C MET A 49 4.65 -16.20 -3.65
N ALA A 50 5.95 -16.41 -3.77
CA ALA A 50 6.61 -16.70 -5.04
C ALA A 50 6.12 -18.01 -5.67
N ARG A 51 5.61 -18.93 -4.85
CA ARG A 51 5.00 -20.20 -5.30
C ARG A 51 3.50 -20.09 -5.59
N GLY A 52 2.95 -18.88 -5.62
CA GLY A 52 1.53 -18.64 -5.82
C GLY A 52 0.65 -19.00 -4.64
N ARG A 53 1.21 -19.16 -3.45
CA ARG A 53 0.48 -19.51 -2.23
C ARG A 53 0.17 -18.24 -1.42
N ALA A 54 -1.12 -18.01 -1.14
CA ALA A 54 -1.55 -16.93 -0.29
C ALA A 54 -1.07 -17.12 1.16
N LEU A 55 -0.76 -16.01 1.82
CA LEU A 55 -0.44 -16.03 3.25
C LEU A 55 -1.73 -16.13 4.07
N ARG A 56 -1.67 -16.90 5.16
CA ARG A 56 -2.75 -16.98 6.16
C ARG A 56 -2.63 -15.78 7.11
N ASP A 57 -3.67 -15.52 7.89
CA ASP A 57 -3.64 -14.45 8.90
C ASP A 57 -2.51 -14.66 9.91
N ALA A 58 -2.26 -15.92 10.32
CA ALA A 58 -1.15 -16.24 11.20
C ALA A 58 0.21 -15.89 10.59
N ASP A 59 0.38 -16.03 9.28
CA ASP A 59 1.61 -15.69 8.57
C ASP A 59 1.80 -14.17 8.49
N ARG A 60 0.70 -13.41 8.44
CA ARG A 60 0.71 -11.95 8.35
C ARG A 60 0.90 -11.26 9.70
N ALA A 61 0.53 -11.90 10.81
CA ALA A 61 0.55 -11.27 12.13
C ALA A 61 1.92 -10.67 12.50
N PRO A 62 3.06 -11.40 12.33
CA PRO A 62 4.38 -10.80 12.60
C PRO A 62 4.72 -9.65 11.66
N TRP A 63 4.33 -9.74 10.40
CA TRP A 63 4.51 -8.69 9.40
C TRP A 63 3.74 -7.42 9.78
N LEU A 64 2.47 -7.55 10.14
CA LEU A 64 1.65 -6.43 10.59
C LEU A 64 2.20 -5.81 11.88
N ALA A 65 2.73 -6.61 12.80
CA ALA A 65 3.36 -6.11 14.01
C ALA A 65 4.59 -5.25 13.70
N ARG A 66 5.43 -5.67 12.75
CA ARG A 66 6.59 -4.88 12.29
C ARG A 66 6.16 -3.57 11.64
N LEU A 67 5.12 -3.61 10.81
CA LEU A 67 4.59 -2.41 10.17
C LEU A 67 3.95 -1.45 11.18
N ALA A 68 3.21 -1.97 12.14
CA ALA A 68 2.63 -1.15 13.20
C ALA A 68 3.72 -0.45 14.03
N ALA A 69 4.82 -1.14 14.33
CA ALA A 69 5.97 -0.55 15.00
C ALA A 69 6.62 0.56 14.15
N LEU A 70 6.80 0.32 12.84
CA LEU A 70 7.33 1.31 11.92
C LEU A 70 6.46 2.57 11.91
N VAL A 71 5.14 2.41 11.76
CA VAL A 71 4.20 3.55 11.77
C VAL A 71 4.30 4.32 13.08
N GLY A 72 4.30 3.61 14.22
CA GLY A 72 4.44 4.23 15.54
C GLY A 72 5.72 5.03 15.69
N ASP A 73 6.84 4.48 15.25
CA ASP A 73 8.14 5.15 15.31
C ASP A 73 8.17 6.41 14.44
N ARG A 74 7.60 6.35 13.24
CA ARG A 74 7.53 7.50 12.33
C ARG A 74 6.65 8.61 12.87
N LEU A 75 5.51 8.25 13.48
CA LEU A 75 4.62 9.22 14.12
C LEU A 75 5.30 9.89 15.32
N ALA A 76 5.95 9.11 16.18
CA ALA A 76 6.65 9.62 17.35
C ALA A 76 7.81 10.54 16.98
N ALA A 77 8.57 10.19 15.95
CA ALA A 77 9.69 10.99 15.45
C ALA A 77 9.25 12.16 14.55
N ARG A 78 7.96 12.29 14.25
CA ARG A 78 7.42 13.24 13.27
C ARG A 78 8.17 13.20 11.94
N ARG A 79 8.46 11.99 11.50
CA ARG A 79 9.21 11.73 10.27
C ARG A 79 8.27 11.39 9.12
N PRO A 80 7.99 12.32 8.19
CA PRO A 80 7.04 12.11 7.12
C PRO A 80 7.42 10.92 6.25
N THR A 81 6.47 10.00 6.05
CA THR A 81 6.74 8.74 5.36
C THR A 81 5.54 8.34 4.49
N VAL A 82 5.83 7.89 3.27
CA VAL A 82 4.86 7.18 2.42
C VAL A 82 5.12 5.69 2.59
N LEU A 83 4.11 4.94 3.02
CA LEU A 83 4.18 3.50 3.20
C LEU A 83 3.26 2.82 2.19
N ALA A 84 3.83 2.06 1.25
CA ALA A 84 3.09 1.24 0.32
C ALA A 84 2.79 -0.12 0.96
N CYS A 85 1.52 -0.45 1.12
CA CYS A 85 1.10 -1.69 1.78
C CYS A 85 -0.21 -2.19 1.18
N SER A 86 -0.29 -3.47 0.82
CA SER A 86 -1.53 -4.03 0.31
C SER A 86 -2.69 -3.86 1.29
N ALA A 87 -2.49 -4.16 2.57
CA ALA A 87 -3.45 -3.96 3.67
C ALA A 87 -4.90 -4.29 3.25
N LEU A 88 -5.10 -5.50 2.71
CA LEU A 88 -6.30 -5.88 1.97
C LEU A 88 -7.57 -5.92 2.83
N ARG A 89 -7.46 -6.30 4.09
CA ARG A 89 -8.59 -6.36 5.03
C ARG A 89 -8.64 -5.14 5.94
N ALA A 90 -9.86 -4.74 6.29
CA ALA A 90 -10.08 -3.68 7.27
C ALA A 90 -9.38 -4.00 8.61
N ALA A 91 -9.37 -5.26 9.02
CA ALA A 91 -8.68 -5.70 10.23
C ALA A 91 -7.17 -5.42 10.18
N TYR A 92 -6.54 -5.58 9.02
CA TYR A 92 -5.11 -5.26 8.85
C TYR A 92 -4.88 -3.75 8.95
N ARG A 93 -5.71 -2.96 8.28
CA ARG A 93 -5.60 -1.49 8.31
C ARG A 93 -5.81 -0.93 9.71
N ARG A 94 -6.72 -1.49 10.49
CA ARG A 94 -6.94 -1.05 11.88
C ARG A 94 -5.69 -1.15 12.75
N ARG A 95 -4.77 -2.04 12.42
CA ARG A 95 -3.49 -2.15 13.15
C ARG A 95 -2.49 -1.06 12.78
N LEU A 96 -2.67 -0.41 11.65
CA LEU A 96 -1.75 0.58 11.10
C LEU A 96 -2.30 2.01 11.22
N VAL A 97 -3.62 2.18 11.12
CA VAL A 97 -4.26 3.49 11.09
C VAL A 97 -4.44 4.03 12.52
N ARG A 98 -3.93 5.21 12.73
CA ARG A 98 -4.05 5.97 13.98
C ARG A 98 -3.94 7.46 13.66
N PRO A 99 -4.18 8.38 14.63
CA PRO A 99 -4.03 9.82 14.36
C PRO A 99 -2.68 10.14 13.73
N GLY A 100 -2.69 10.89 12.64
CA GLY A 100 -1.51 11.22 11.85
C GLY A 100 -1.26 10.31 10.64
N VAL A 101 -2.08 9.27 10.45
CA VAL A 101 -2.03 8.39 9.27
C VAL A 101 -3.19 8.71 8.34
N ALA A 102 -2.89 9.01 7.08
CA ALA A 102 -3.90 9.15 6.03
C ALA A 102 -3.85 7.93 5.11
N VAL A 103 -5.01 7.36 4.80
CA VAL A 103 -5.12 6.21 3.90
C VAL A 103 -5.50 6.69 2.50
N VAL A 104 -4.74 6.26 1.51
CA VAL A 104 -5.00 6.51 0.09
C VAL A 104 -5.17 5.17 -0.61
N TRP A 105 -6.33 4.97 -1.22
CA TRP A 105 -6.61 3.76 -1.98
C TRP A 105 -6.40 4.01 -3.47
N LEU A 106 -5.45 3.28 -4.05
CA LEU A 106 -5.23 3.28 -5.49
C LEU A 106 -6.19 2.29 -6.13
N ASP A 107 -7.24 2.82 -6.73
CA ASP A 107 -8.32 2.02 -7.32
C ASP A 107 -8.04 1.71 -8.78
N VAL A 108 -7.92 0.42 -9.09
CA VAL A 108 -7.61 -0.08 -10.44
C VAL A 108 -8.53 -1.25 -10.74
N PRO A 109 -9.19 -1.29 -11.90
CA PRO A 109 -10.03 -2.43 -12.29
C PRO A 109 -9.25 -3.75 -12.34
N ALA A 110 -9.90 -4.85 -11.98
CA ALA A 110 -9.28 -6.17 -11.91
C ALA A 110 -8.58 -6.57 -13.21
N ALA A 111 -9.19 -6.29 -14.36
CA ALA A 111 -8.59 -6.60 -15.67
C ALA A 111 -7.27 -5.86 -15.91
N VAL A 112 -7.18 -4.61 -15.45
CA VAL A 112 -5.96 -3.79 -15.56
C VAL A 112 -4.89 -4.32 -14.61
N LEU A 113 -5.27 -4.70 -13.38
CA LEU A 113 -4.36 -5.34 -12.43
C LEU A 113 -3.74 -6.61 -13.03
N ALA A 114 -4.58 -7.47 -13.60
CA ALA A 114 -4.14 -8.72 -14.22
C ALA A 114 -3.16 -8.47 -15.38
N ALA A 115 -3.46 -7.49 -16.24
CA ALA A 115 -2.58 -7.12 -17.35
C ALA A 115 -1.24 -6.58 -16.88
N ARG A 116 -1.24 -5.73 -15.85
CA ARG A 116 0.00 -5.16 -15.28
C ARG A 116 0.87 -6.24 -14.66
N LEU A 117 0.28 -7.19 -13.92
CA LEU A 117 1.03 -8.29 -13.29
C LEU A 117 1.59 -9.26 -14.33
N ALA A 118 0.84 -9.55 -15.39
CA ALA A 118 1.31 -10.40 -16.49
C ALA A 118 2.51 -9.79 -17.21
N ALA A 119 2.54 -8.46 -17.37
CA ALA A 119 3.65 -7.73 -18.00
C ALA A 119 4.86 -7.58 -17.09
N ARG A 120 4.68 -7.68 -15.76
CA ARG A 120 5.74 -7.49 -14.75
C ARG A 120 6.40 -8.83 -14.42
N GLY A 121 7.41 -9.25 -15.12
CA GLY A 121 8.17 -10.45 -14.76
C GLY A 121 8.91 -10.28 -13.41
N GLY A 122 9.09 -11.36 -12.67
CA GLY A 122 9.98 -11.43 -11.50
C GLY A 122 9.46 -10.86 -10.18
N HIS A 123 8.22 -10.40 -10.09
CA HIS A 123 7.62 -9.95 -8.84
C HIS A 123 7.18 -11.15 -8.00
N PHE A 124 7.54 -11.21 -6.70
CA PHE A 124 7.24 -12.36 -5.85
C PHE A 124 5.73 -12.58 -5.62
N ALA A 125 4.92 -11.51 -5.68
CA ALA A 125 3.45 -11.59 -5.60
C ALA A 125 2.85 -11.48 -7.01
N GLY A 126 3.18 -12.41 -7.90
CA GLY A 126 2.79 -12.40 -9.31
C GLY A 126 1.30 -12.64 -9.57
N PRO A 127 0.93 -12.87 -10.86
CA PRO A 127 -0.48 -13.01 -11.26
C PRO A 127 -1.25 -14.10 -10.53
N ASP A 128 -0.57 -15.16 -10.09
CA ASP A 128 -1.19 -16.29 -9.39
C ASP A 128 -1.83 -15.92 -8.06
N LEU A 129 -1.38 -14.83 -7.43
CA LEU A 129 -1.95 -14.36 -6.15
C LEU A 129 -3.10 -13.38 -6.33
N LEU A 130 -3.33 -12.83 -7.53
CA LEU A 130 -4.34 -11.80 -7.74
C LEU A 130 -5.76 -12.26 -7.39
N PRO A 131 -6.25 -13.45 -7.82
CA PRO A 131 -7.59 -13.88 -7.44
C PRO A 131 -7.80 -13.94 -5.93
N SER A 132 -6.80 -14.43 -5.19
CA SER A 132 -6.82 -14.50 -3.74
C SER A 132 -6.84 -13.10 -3.12
N GLN A 133 -6.05 -12.18 -3.62
CA GLN A 133 -6.02 -10.81 -3.14
C GLN A 133 -7.33 -10.07 -3.38
N LEU A 134 -7.94 -10.23 -4.56
CA LEU A 134 -9.23 -9.62 -4.88
C LEU A 134 -10.35 -10.18 -4.01
N ALA A 135 -10.34 -11.49 -3.74
CA ALA A 135 -11.30 -12.12 -2.86
C ALA A 135 -11.17 -11.65 -1.40
N THR A 136 -9.95 -11.29 -0.98
CA THR A 136 -9.65 -10.84 0.38
C THR A 136 -9.87 -9.33 0.55
N PHE A 137 -9.78 -8.57 -0.54
CA PHE A 137 -9.79 -7.11 -0.48
C PHE A 137 -11.12 -6.55 0.01
N GLU A 138 -11.06 -5.78 1.07
CA GLU A 138 -12.17 -5.00 1.61
C GLU A 138 -11.88 -3.51 1.32
N PRO A 139 -12.63 -2.88 0.40
CA PRO A 139 -12.40 -1.48 0.05
C PRO A 139 -12.47 -0.57 1.30
N PRO A 140 -11.47 0.30 1.52
CA PRO A 140 -11.50 1.20 2.66
C PRO A 140 -12.56 2.30 2.46
N ARG A 141 -13.40 2.50 3.48
CA ARG A 141 -14.50 3.49 3.41
C ARG A 141 -14.03 4.91 3.71
N ASP A 142 -13.05 5.05 4.61
CA ASP A 142 -12.56 6.35 5.08
C ASP A 142 -11.22 6.71 4.45
N ALA A 143 -11.00 6.30 3.21
CA ALA A 143 -9.77 6.57 2.47
C ALA A 143 -10.02 7.55 1.34
N LEU A 144 -8.99 8.29 0.97
CA LEU A 144 -8.97 9.00 -0.31
C LEU A 144 -8.89 7.95 -1.43
N ARG A 145 -9.94 7.83 -2.22
CA ARG A 145 -9.97 6.93 -3.38
C ARG A 145 -9.43 7.66 -4.60
N VAL A 146 -8.41 7.11 -5.23
CA VAL A 146 -7.78 7.69 -6.42
C VAL A 146 -7.80 6.67 -7.55
N ALA A 147 -8.39 7.03 -8.70
CA ALA A 147 -8.32 6.21 -9.90
C ALA A 147 -6.87 6.16 -10.38
N ALA A 148 -6.25 4.97 -10.33
CA ALA A 148 -4.82 4.80 -10.58
C ALA A 148 -4.52 4.13 -11.94
N THR A 149 -5.41 4.30 -12.92
CA THR A 149 -5.19 3.93 -14.32
C THR A 149 -4.55 5.06 -15.12
N ARG A 150 -4.52 6.26 -14.57
CA ARG A 150 -3.93 7.45 -15.20
C ARG A 150 -2.40 7.45 -15.04
N PRO A 151 -1.69 8.35 -15.78
CA PRO A 151 -0.24 8.51 -15.60
C PRO A 151 0.14 8.78 -14.14
N VAL A 152 1.28 8.25 -13.72
CA VAL A 152 1.76 8.38 -12.33
C VAL A 152 1.79 9.84 -11.87
N ALA A 153 2.25 10.75 -12.71
CA ALA A 153 2.31 12.18 -12.38
C ALA A 153 0.94 12.77 -12.01
N GLU A 154 -0.11 12.35 -12.71
CA GLU A 154 -1.49 12.82 -12.43
C GLU A 154 -2.02 12.23 -11.11
N VAL A 155 -1.72 10.96 -10.86
CA VAL A 155 -2.10 10.30 -9.60
C VAL A 155 -1.41 10.99 -8.42
N VAL A 156 -0.12 11.25 -8.54
CA VAL A 156 0.67 11.95 -7.51
C VAL A 156 0.13 13.36 -7.27
N GLU A 157 -0.20 14.10 -8.32
CA GLU A 157 -0.76 15.45 -8.20
C GLU A 157 -2.11 15.44 -7.48
N THR A 158 -2.97 14.47 -7.80
CA THR A 158 -4.27 14.31 -7.14
C THR A 158 -4.09 14.08 -5.63
N ILE A 159 -3.17 13.21 -5.25
CA ILE A 159 -2.89 12.90 -3.85
C ILE A 159 -2.29 14.13 -3.15
N THR A 160 -1.31 14.79 -3.78
CA THR A 160 -0.64 15.97 -3.21
C THR A 160 -1.65 17.08 -2.90
N ARG A 161 -2.56 17.37 -3.82
CA ARG A 161 -3.62 18.37 -3.61
C ARG A 161 -4.53 18.00 -2.44
N ALA A 162 -4.92 16.74 -2.34
CA ALA A 162 -5.77 16.28 -1.25
C ALA A 162 -5.09 16.39 0.12
N LEU A 163 -3.77 16.29 0.16
CA LEU A 163 -2.97 16.45 1.38
C LEU A 163 -2.69 17.91 1.73
N GLY A 164 -3.14 18.86 0.94
CA GLY A 164 -2.97 20.28 1.18
C GLY A 164 -1.67 20.87 0.63
N GLY A 165 -1.06 20.18 -0.33
CA GLY A 165 0.17 20.61 -1.00
C GLY A 165 -0.07 21.43 -2.26
#